data_f3022e4492a53f6e6e3bd74984fd72c9
#
_entry.id   f3022e4492a53f6e6e3bd74984fd72c9
#
_cell.length_a   1.000
_cell.length_b   1.000
_cell.length_c   1.000
_cell.angle_alpha   90.00
_cell.angle_beta   90.00
_cell.angle_gamma   90.00
#
_symmetry.space_group_name_H-M   'P 1'
#
loop_
_entity.id
_entity.type
_entity.pdbx_description
1 polymer ?
#
loop_
_entity_poly.entity_id
_entity_poly.type
_entity_poly.pdbx_seq_one_letter_code
_entity_poly.pdbx_strand_id
1 'polypeptide(L)'
;MLLNILPFAARDFAVDLGTANTVVFAPGRGIVVDEPSIVAINTQSDKTEAVGHEAHAMLGRTPANITTIRPLRDGVIADFEAAERLLSHLIRKAQGSVTWRRTRLVIGIPSSITQV
;
A
#
# COMPACT_ATOMS: atom_id res chain seq x y z
N MET A 1 -18.09 7.73 0.81
CA MET A 1 -16.64 7.74 0.96
C MET A 1 -16.24 8.17 2.36
N LEU A 2 -15.40 7.40 3.01
CA LEU A 2 -15.01 7.70 4.39
C LEU A 2 -14.35 9.06 4.57
N LEU A 3 -13.67 9.52 3.54
CA LEU A 3 -12.99 10.81 3.58
C LEU A 3 -13.91 11.99 3.82
N ASN A 4 -15.18 11.86 3.48
CA ASN A 4 -16.15 12.93 3.67
C ASN A 4 -16.79 12.92 5.05
N ILE A 5 -16.55 11.87 5.82
CA ILE A 5 -17.20 11.68 7.12
C ILE A 5 -16.29 12.08 8.26
N LEU A 6 -15.00 11.78 8.13
CA LEU A 6 -14.03 12.02 9.20
C LEU A 6 -13.26 13.31 8.97
N PRO A 7 -13.10 14.13 9.99
CA PRO A 7 -12.24 15.30 9.88
C PRO A 7 -10.78 14.87 9.79
N PHE A 8 -10.02 15.49 8.89
CA PHE A 8 -8.61 15.22 8.74
C PHE A 8 -7.77 16.24 9.49
N ALA A 9 -6.77 15.76 10.22
CA ALA A 9 -5.69 16.57 10.75
C ALA A 9 -4.51 16.55 9.77
N ALA A 10 -3.55 17.44 9.97
CA ALA A 10 -2.39 17.57 9.07
C ALA A 10 -1.53 16.30 8.99
N ARG A 11 -1.67 15.39 9.97
CA ARG A 11 -0.88 14.15 10.04
C ARG A 11 -1.63 12.92 9.56
N ASP A 12 -2.86 13.09 9.13
CA ASP A 12 -3.67 11.96 8.69
C ASP A 12 -3.31 11.61 7.26
N PHE A 13 -3.43 10.34 6.95
CA PHE A 13 -3.32 9.85 5.58
C PHE A 13 -4.58 9.11 5.21
N ALA A 14 -4.96 9.25 3.97
CA ALA A 14 -5.99 8.42 3.37
C ALA A 14 -5.32 7.48 2.37
N VAL A 15 -5.64 6.21 2.45
CA VAL A 15 -5.05 5.21 1.57
C VAL A 15 -6.15 4.56 0.76
N ASP A 16 -5.97 4.54 -0.55
CA ASP A 16 -6.83 3.79 -1.45
C ASP A 16 -6.06 2.55 -1.88
N LEU A 17 -6.40 1.44 -1.24
CA LEU A 17 -5.72 0.17 -1.47
C LEU A 17 -6.40 -0.56 -2.62
N GLY A 18 -5.78 -0.48 -3.79
CA GLY A 18 -6.36 -1.05 -5.01
C GLY A 18 -5.66 -2.31 -5.49
N THR A 19 -6.32 -3.02 -6.41
CA THR A 19 -5.78 -4.23 -7.00
C THR A 19 -4.52 -3.96 -7.80
N ALA A 20 -4.54 -2.93 -8.62
CA ALA A 20 -3.39 -2.58 -9.47
C ALA A 20 -2.44 -1.61 -8.77
N ASN A 21 -3.00 -0.56 -8.19
CA ASN A 21 -2.22 0.52 -7.58
C ASN A 21 -2.76 0.87 -6.22
N THR A 22 -1.87 1.33 -5.35
CA THR A 22 -2.22 1.89 -4.05
C THR A 22 -1.82 3.36 -4.04
N VAL A 23 -2.74 4.20 -3.61
CA VAL A 23 -2.57 5.65 -3.59
C VAL A 23 -2.65 6.13 -2.15
N VAL A 24 -1.72 6.99 -1.76
CA VAL A 24 -1.74 7.64 -0.45
C VAL A 24 -1.97 9.13 -0.64
N PHE A 25 -2.97 9.62 0.05
CA PHE A 25 -3.36 11.02 0.01
C PHE A 25 -3.06 11.68 1.36
N ALA A 26 -2.49 12.86 1.32
CA ALA A 26 -2.22 13.66 2.51
C ALA A 26 -2.94 15.00 2.40
N PRO A 27 -3.67 15.44 3.46
CA PRO A 27 -4.36 16.72 3.43
C PRO A 27 -3.39 17.86 3.17
N GLY A 28 -3.78 18.75 2.27
CA GLY A 28 -2.96 19.92 1.91
C GLY A 28 -1.83 19.62 0.92
N ARG A 29 -1.52 18.37 0.67
CA ARG A 29 -0.48 17.97 -0.28
C ARG A 29 -1.00 17.16 -1.46
N GLY A 30 -2.21 16.63 -1.35
CA GLY A 30 -2.80 15.79 -2.39
C GLY A 30 -2.24 14.37 -2.39
N ILE A 31 -2.07 13.81 -3.57
CA ILE A 31 -1.52 12.45 -3.70
C ILE A 31 -0.01 12.51 -3.48
N VAL A 32 0.45 11.82 -2.46
CA VAL A 32 1.87 11.80 -2.10
C VAL A 32 2.56 10.49 -2.47
N VAL A 33 1.80 9.42 -2.67
CA VAL A 33 2.31 8.13 -3.12
C VAL A 33 1.30 7.53 -4.08
N ASP A 34 1.78 7.02 -5.19
CA ASP A 34 0.97 6.30 -6.17
C ASP A 34 1.85 5.20 -6.74
N GLU A 35 1.68 3.99 -6.25
CA GLU A 35 2.55 2.89 -6.63
C GLU A 35 1.79 1.60 -6.89
N PRO A 36 2.35 0.73 -7.73
CA PRO A 36 1.75 -0.58 -7.95
C PRO A 36 1.60 -1.36 -6.64
N SER A 37 0.51 -2.10 -6.54
CA SER A 37 0.22 -2.93 -5.36
C SER A 37 0.97 -4.26 -5.48
N ILE A 38 2.29 -4.21 -5.31
CA ILE A 38 3.17 -5.37 -5.43
C ILE A 38 4.20 -5.33 -4.32
N VAL A 39 4.50 -6.49 -3.76
CA VAL A 39 5.53 -6.66 -2.74
C VAL A 39 6.47 -7.77 -3.19
N ALA A 40 7.76 -7.54 -3.07
CA ALA A 40 8.77 -8.57 -3.30
C ALA A 40 9.33 -9.01 -1.96
N ILE A 41 9.26 -10.29 -1.68
CA ILE A 41 9.64 -10.86 -0.39
C ILE A 41 10.76 -11.87 -0.59
N ASN A 42 11.77 -11.79 0.26
CA ASN A 42 12.82 -12.80 0.31
C ASN A 42 12.28 -14.00 1.09
N THR A 43 12.15 -15.13 0.41
CA THR A 43 11.54 -16.32 1.01
C THR A 43 12.43 -16.99 2.04
N GLN A 44 13.73 -16.76 2.02
CA GLN A 44 14.65 -17.32 2.99
C GLN A 44 14.68 -16.52 4.29
N SER A 45 14.75 -15.20 4.18
CA SER A 45 14.82 -14.33 5.36
C SER A 45 13.47 -13.78 5.80
N ASP A 46 12.44 -13.96 4.99
CA ASP A 46 11.10 -13.42 5.22
C ASP A 46 11.09 -11.90 5.30
N LYS A 47 12.04 -11.26 4.66
CA LYS A 47 12.13 -9.80 4.64
C LYS A 47 11.54 -9.23 3.37
N THR A 48 10.97 -8.04 3.48
CA THR A 48 10.51 -7.30 2.32
C THR A 48 11.71 -6.73 1.58
N GLU A 49 11.90 -7.13 0.33
CA GLU A 49 13.00 -6.66 -0.49
C GLU A 49 12.65 -5.38 -1.24
N ALA A 50 11.44 -5.30 -1.74
CA ALA A 50 10.99 -4.15 -2.52
C ALA A 50 9.48 -4.04 -2.46
N VAL A 51 8.97 -2.84 -2.72
CA VAL A 51 7.54 -2.57 -2.72
C VAL A 51 7.25 -1.59 -3.84
N GLY A 52 6.06 -1.69 -4.44
CA GLY A 52 5.61 -0.72 -5.42
C GLY A 52 6.39 -0.77 -6.71
N HIS A 53 6.86 0.38 -7.18
CA HIS A 53 7.59 0.47 -8.45
C HIS A 53 8.83 -0.42 -8.48
N GLU A 54 9.57 -0.49 -7.38
CA GLU A 54 10.76 -1.33 -7.34
C GLU A 54 10.40 -2.80 -7.47
N ALA A 55 9.35 -3.24 -6.77
CA ALA A 55 8.89 -4.62 -6.87
C ALA A 55 8.35 -4.92 -8.27
N HIS A 56 7.64 -3.98 -8.86
CA HIS A 56 7.13 -4.12 -10.22
C HIS A 56 8.27 -4.32 -11.22
N ALA A 57 9.36 -3.59 -11.06
CA ALA A 57 10.52 -3.72 -11.94
C ALA A 57 11.19 -5.09 -11.82
N MET A 58 10.94 -5.82 -10.74
CA MET A 58 11.50 -7.15 -10.53
C MET A 58 10.68 -8.26 -11.18
N LEU A 59 9.47 -7.96 -11.67
CA LEU A 59 8.62 -8.98 -12.27
C LEU A 59 9.33 -9.66 -13.45
N GLY A 60 9.33 -10.98 -13.41
CA GLY A 60 9.98 -11.79 -14.45
C GLY A 60 11.49 -11.84 -14.37
N ARG A 61 12.10 -11.18 -13.38
CA ARG A 61 13.56 -11.11 -13.25
C ARG A 61 14.03 -11.39 -11.81
N THR A 62 13.18 -11.98 -11.00
CA THR A 62 13.52 -12.21 -9.60
C THR A 62 14.49 -13.37 -9.45
N PRO A 63 15.49 -13.25 -8.55
CA PRO A 63 16.29 -14.41 -8.15
C PRO A 63 15.40 -15.48 -7.53
N ALA A 64 15.93 -16.69 -7.42
CA ALA A 64 15.16 -17.85 -6.95
C ALA A 64 14.58 -17.66 -5.53
N ASN A 65 15.23 -16.84 -4.71
CA ASN A 65 14.79 -16.62 -3.34
C ASN A 65 13.88 -15.40 -3.16
N ILE A 66 13.49 -14.74 -4.25
CA ILE A 66 12.61 -13.57 -4.20
C ILE A 66 11.29 -13.93 -4.88
N THR A 67 10.19 -13.65 -4.21
CA THR A 67 8.86 -13.86 -4.75
C THR A 67 8.11 -12.54 -4.76
N THR A 68 7.46 -12.23 -5.88
CA THR A 68 6.59 -11.05 -5.98
C THR A 68 5.15 -11.46 -5.73
N ILE A 69 4.46 -10.69 -4.91
CA ILE A 69 3.08 -10.97 -4.52
C ILE A 69 2.23 -9.73 -4.77
N ARG A 70 1.05 -9.94 -5.34
CA ARG A 70 0.02 -8.91 -5.44
C ARG A 70 -0.97 -9.15 -4.31
N PRO A 71 -1.03 -8.24 -3.32
CA PRO A 71 -1.86 -8.46 -2.14
C PRO A 71 -3.35 -8.49 -2.42
N LEU A 72 -3.80 -7.77 -3.46
CA LEU A 72 -5.21 -7.72 -3.81
C LEU A 72 -5.45 -8.38 -5.15
N ARG A 73 -6.61 -9.05 -5.23
CA ARG A 73 -7.06 -9.70 -6.44
C ARG A 73 -8.56 -9.44 -6.58
N ASP A 74 -8.94 -8.85 -7.71
CA ASP A 74 -10.35 -8.53 -7.99
C ASP A 74 -11.01 -7.70 -6.89
N GLY A 75 -10.28 -6.73 -6.36
CA GLY A 75 -10.81 -5.85 -5.33
C GLY A 75 -10.85 -6.45 -3.92
N VAL A 76 -10.27 -7.62 -3.72
CA VAL A 76 -10.28 -8.31 -2.43
C VAL A 76 -8.86 -8.53 -1.96
N ILE A 77 -8.62 -8.40 -0.66
CA ILE A 77 -7.32 -8.72 -0.09
C ILE A 77 -7.16 -10.23 -0.12
N ALA A 78 -6.24 -10.70 -0.94
CA ALA A 78 -5.94 -12.12 -1.07
C ALA A 78 -4.83 -12.56 -0.13
N ASP A 79 -3.96 -11.62 0.29
CA ASP A 79 -2.83 -11.90 1.17
C ASP A 79 -2.69 -10.75 2.16
N PHE A 80 -3.14 -10.97 3.39
CA PHE A 80 -3.14 -9.93 4.42
C PHE A 80 -1.74 -9.52 4.83
N GLU A 81 -0.83 -10.47 4.92
CA GLU A 81 0.54 -10.15 5.31
C GLU A 81 1.22 -9.28 4.26
N ALA A 82 1.05 -9.64 3.00
CA ALA A 82 1.61 -8.83 1.92
C ALA A 82 0.98 -7.44 1.87
N ALA A 83 -0.33 -7.33 2.13
CA ALA A 83 -1.01 -6.05 2.20
C ALA A 83 -0.46 -5.19 3.34
N GLU A 84 -0.19 -5.79 4.48
CA GLU A 84 0.41 -5.08 5.61
C GLU A 84 1.80 -4.57 5.29
N ARG A 85 2.62 -5.38 4.64
CA ARG A 85 3.96 -4.98 4.22
C ARG A 85 3.90 -3.81 3.23
N LEU A 86 2.98 -3.90 2.27
CA LEU A 86 2.75 -2.84 1.31
C LEU A 86 2.38 -1.54 2.00
N LEU A 87 1.37 -1.57 2.86
CA LEU A 87 0.90 -0.39 3.56
C LEU A 87 1.98 0.23 4.44
N SER A 88 2.66 -0.58 5.22
CA SER A 88 3.73 -0.10 6.11
C SER A 88 4.80 0.64 5.33
N HIS A 89 5.20 0.09 4.19
CA HIS A 89 6.24 0.70 3.36
C HIS A 89 5.77 2.01 2.74
N LEU A 90 4.56 2.02 2.19
CA LEU A 90 4.04 3.21 1.52
C LEU A 90 3.74 4.33 2.51
N ILE A 91 3.29 4.01 3.71
CA ILE A 91 3.07 5.02 4.75
C ILE A 91 4.39 5.64 5.19
N ARG A 92 5.42 4.83 5.38
CA ARG A 92 6.75 5.37 5.70
C ARG A 92 7.26 6.28 4.61
N LYS A 93 7.04 5.91 3.36
CA LYS A 93 7.41 6.73 2.22
C LYS A 93 6.64 8.05 2.22
N ALA A 94 5.35 8.01 2.53
CA ALA A 94 4.51 9.21 2.60
C ALA A 94 4.93 10.15 3.73
N GLN A 95 5.37 9.60 4.85
CA GLN A 95 5.84 10.39 5.97
C GLN A 95 7.18 11.08 5.69
N GLY A 96 7.98 10.51 4.81
CA GLY A 96 9.30 11.04 4.50
C GLY A 96 10.24 10.97 5.69
N SER A 97 11.02 12.03 5.90
CA SER A 97 11.98 12.07 7.00
C SER A 97 11.38 12.49 8.34
N VAL A 98 10.09 12.79 8.36
CA VAL A 98 9.43 13.26 9.57
C VAL A 98 9.04 12.07 10.43
N THR A 99 9.47 12.08 11.69
CA THR A 99 9.11 11.04 12.64
C THR A 99 7.83 11.45 13.34
N TRP A 100 6.80 10.67 13.19
CA TRP A 100 5.54 10.96 13.83
C TRP A 100 5.24 10.00 14.94
N ARG A 101 4.76 10.51 16.04
CA ARG A 101 4.35 9.68 17.14
C ARG A 101 2.99 9.05 16.89
N ARG A 102 2.12 9.79 16.20
CA ARG A 102 0.78 9.30 15.89
C ARG A 102 0.39 9.75 14.51
N THR A 103 -0.04 8.80 13.71
CA THR A 103 -0.58 9.03 12.39
C THR A 103 -1.88 8.26 12.30
N ARG A 104 -2.94 8.95 11.95
CA ARG A 104 -4.23 8.30 11.75
C ARG A 104 -4.37 7.93 10.28
N LEU A 105 -4.82 6.72 10.03
CA LEU A 105 -5.03 6.24 8.67
C LEU A 105 -6.51 6.00 8.43
N VAL A 106 -6.96 6.42 7.27
CA VAL A 106 -8.28 6.06 6.76
C VAL A 106 -8.00 5.23 5.52
N ILE A 107 -8.39 3.96 5.55
CA ILE A 107 -8.10 3.04 4.46
C ILE A 107 -9.39 2.70 3.73
N GLY A 108 -9.41 3.01 2.44
CA GLY A 108 -10.46 2.56 1.54
C GLY A 108 -10.01 1.29 0.86
N ILE A 109 -10.82 0.26 0.98
CA ILE A 109 -10.62 -0.99 0.27
C ILE A 109 -11.76 -1.10 -0.72
N PRO A 110 -11.47 -1.37 -2.01
CA PRO A 110 -12.55 -1.56 -2.96
C PRO A 110 -13.39 -2.73 -2.47
N SER A 111 -14.61 -2.47 -2.07
CA SER A 111 -15.51 -3.54 -1.81
C SER A 111 -15.91 -4.08 -3.16
N SER A 112 -15.72 -5.35 -3.37
CA SER A 112 -16.36 -5.98 -4.50
C SER A 112 -17.84 -5.97 -4.20
N ILE A 113 -18.43 -4.86 -4.39
CA ILE A 113 -19.83 -4.81 -4.36
C ILE A 113 -20.28 -5.47 -5.58
N THR A 114 -20.56 -6.69 -5.44
CA THR A 114 -21.25 -7.32 -6.48
C THR A 114 -22.50 -6.57 -6.61
N GLN A 115 -22.56 -5.82 -7.59
CA GLN A 115 -23.77 -5.32 -7.95
C GLN A 115 -24.58 -6.37 -8.44
N VAL A 116 -25.52 -6.55 -7.81
CA VAL A 116 -26.47 -7.46 -8.33
C VAL A 116 -27.47 -6.78 -9.17
#